data_e061f654d225d805195a940f21f4a53e
#
_entry.id   e061f654d225d805195a940f21f4a53e
#
_cell.length_a   1.000
_cell.length_b   1.000
_cell.length_c   1.000
_cell.angle_alpha   90.00
_cell.angle_beta   90.00
_cell.angle_gamma   90.00
#
_symmetry.space_group_name_H-M   'P 1'
#
loop_
_entity.id
_entity.type
_entity.pdbx_description
1 polymer ?
#
loop_
_entity_poly.entity_id
_entity_poly.type
_entity_poly.pdbx_seq_one_letter_code
_entity_poly.pdbx_strand_id
1 'polypeptide(L)'
;LPKEINGVRIIGIDVPGFGIPTHAEAKDVLAGALLNYAKNEIESGPVSAPASKKSDRPTVTLLGEMFPADPMNIGAILEPLGLAAGQVIPCREWRELYAALDCGAVAAIHPFYTAAVREFEDAGKPIIGSAPVGVEGTNSWIDSVGDTFNIPKKTIGEAKQKILPQIQKSLDDKKINNKITVSGYEGSELIVARTLIEAGAEVPYVGTACPKTKWSTE
;
A
#
# COMPACT_ATOMS: atom_id res chain seq x y z
N LEU A 1 -15.08 -19.67 21.47
CA LEU A 1 -14.38 -18.81 22.43
C LEU A 1 -15.33 -17.75 22.93
N PRO A 2 -15.30 -17.37 24.24
CA PRO A 2 -16.07 -16.25 24.75
C PRO A 2 -15.65 -14.97 24.02
N LYS A 3 -16.64 -14.12 23.73
CA LYS A 3 -16.38 -12.84 23.02
C LYS A 3 -15.71 -11.79 23.92
N GLU A 4 -15.79 -11.98 25.26
CA GLU A 4 -15.25 -11.06 26.25
C GLU A 4 -14.88 -11.81 27.53
N ILE A 5 -13.74 -11.44 28.13
CA ILE A 5 -13.30 -11.89 29.45
C ILE A 5 -12.83 -10.67 30.25
N ASN A 6 -13.48 -10.36 31.37
CA ASN A 6 -13.12 -9.26 32.28
C ASN A 6 -12.98 -7.89 31.54
N GLY A 7 -13.91 -7.58 30.64
CA GLY A 7 -13.87 -6.34 29.85
C GLY A 7 -12.88 -6.34 28.68
N VAL A 8 -12.15 -7.45 28.48
CA VAL A 8 -11.23 -7.60 27.35
C VAL A 8 -11.93 -8.37 26.24
N ARG A 9 -12.02 -7.78 25.07
CA ARG A 9 -12.56 -8.45 23.87
C ARG A 9 -11.58 -9.51 23.35
N ILE A 10 -12.15 -10.63 22.92
CA ILE A 10 -11.41 -11.74 22.33
C ILE A 10 -11.86 -11.90 20.87
N ILE A 11 -10.92 -11.74 19.96
CA ILE A 11 -11.11 -11.93 18.52
C ILE A 11 -10.35 -13.20 18.12
N GLY A 12 -11.11 -14.21 17.68
CA GLY A 12 -10.52 -15.41 17.09
C GLY A 12 -10.29 -15.19 15.60
N ILE A 13 -9.05 -15.33 15.15
CA ILE A 13 -8.68 -15.26 13.73
C ILE A 13 -8.05 -16.59 13.37
N ASP A 14 -8.58 -17.22 12.32
CA ASP A 14 -8.01 -18.46 11.78
C ASP A 14 -7.01 -18.12 10.68
N VAL A 15 -5.74 -18.42 10.95
CA VAL A 15 -4.64 -18.26 10.00
C VAL A 15 -4.02 -19.65 9.81
N PRO A 16 -4.48 -20.44 8.81
CA PRO A 16 -4.05 -21.82 8.64
C PRO A 16 -2.59 -21.89 8.16
N GLY A 17 -1.67 -22.24 9.08
CA GLY A 17 -0.23 -22.22 8.84
C GLY A 17 0.26 -23.10 7.70
N PHE A 18 -0.47 -24.16 7.35
CA PHE A 18 -0.14 -25.05 6.21
C PHE A 18 -0.82 -24.64 4.89
N GLY A 19 -1.80 -23.76 4.93
CA GLY A 19 -2.53 -23.28 3.76
C GLY A 19 -2.02 -21.94 3.21
N ILE A 20 -1.08 -21.32 3.90
CA ILE A 20 -0.55 -20.00 3.55
C ILE A 20 0.94 -20.11 3.31
N PRO A 21 1.40 -19.99 2.05
CA PRO A 21 2.79 -20.28 1.67
C PRO A 21 3.78 -19.17 2.04
N THR A 22 3.33 -17.93 2.26
CA THR A 22 4.24 -16.80 2.54
C THR A 22 3.84 -16.01 3.77
N HIS A 23 4.79 -15.30 4.37
CA HIS A 23 4.55 -14.35 5.46
C HIS A 23 3.62 -13.21 5.04
N ALA A 24 3.75 -12.74 3.81
CA ALA A 24 2.92 -11.65 3.29
C ALA A 24 1.45 -12.05 3.23
N GLU A 25 1.14 -13.27 2.77
CA GLU A 25 -0.22 -13.81 2.75
C GLU A 25 -0.78 -14.02 4.17
N ALA A 26 0.06 -14.47 5.12
CA ALA A 26 -0.36 -14.59 6.53
C ALA A 26 -0.72 -13.22 7.13
N LYS A 27 0.08 -12.19 6.85
CA LYS A 27 -0.21 -10.80 7.25
C LYS A 27 -1.48 -10.28 6.60
N ASP A 28 -1.72 -10.61 5.32
CA ASP A 28 -2.94 -10.22 4.60
C ASP A 28 -4.20 -10.81 5.22
N VAL A 29 -4.20 -12.12 5.48
CA VAL A 29 -5.34 -12.81 6.14
C VAL A 29 -5.62 -12.17 7.50
N LEU A 30 -4.58 -11.92 8.30
CA LEU A 30 -4.71 -11.25 9.59
C LEU A 30 -5.28 -9.84 9.43
N ALA A 31 -4.71 -9.03 8.54
CA ALA A 31 -5.15 -7.66 8.30
C ALA A 31 -6.61 -7.61 7.81
N GLY A 32 -6.98 -8.47 6.86
CA GLY A 32 -8.34 -8.59 6.36
C GLY A 32 -9.33 -8.94 7.47
N ALA A 33 -9.03 -9.92 8.31
CA ALA A 33 -9.88 -10.30 9.42
C ALA A 33 -10.06 -9.17 10.46
N LEU A 34 -8.98 -8.44 10.78
CA LEU A 34 -9.03 -7.29 11.68
C LEU A 34 -9.83 -6.11 11.10
N LEU A 35 -9.65 -5.82 9.81
CA LEU A 35 -10.41 -4.79 9.10
C LEU A 35 -11.90 -5.15 9.04
N ASN A 36 -12.24 -6.39 8.73
CA ASN A 36 -13.61 -6.87 8.73
C ASN A 36 -14.26 -6.68 10.09
N TYR A 37 -13.55 -7.06 11.16
CA TYR A 37 -14.06 -6.84 12.51
C TYR A 37 -14.29 -5.37 12.83
N ALA A 38 -13.31 -4.50 12.51
CA ALA A 38 -13.42 -3.05 12.73
C ALA A 38 -14.58 -2.44 11.92
N LYS A 39 -14.77 -2.86 10.67
CA LYS A 39 -15.89 -2.45 9.82
C LYS A 39 -17.24 -2.79 10.46
N ASN A 40 -17.40 -4.03 10.92
CA ASN A 40 -18.64 -4.47 11.60
C ASN A 40 -18.91 -3.71 12.89
N GLU A 41 -17.88 -3.29 13.64
CA GLU A 41 -18.05 -2.45 14.82
C GLU A 41 -18.51 -1.04 14.46
N ILE A 42 -18.01 -0.45 13.39
CA ILE A 42 -18.46 0.86 12.89
C ILE A 42 -19.93 0.80 12.48
N GLU A 43 -20.34 -0.26 11.78
CA GLU A 43 -21.69 -0.45 11.29
C GLU A 43 -22.71 -0.72 12.41
N SER A 44 -22.31 -1.41 13.48
CA SER A 44 -23.22 -1.86 14.55
C SER A 44 -23.33 -0.91 15.74
N GLY A 45 -22.55 0.18 15.81
CA GLY A 45 -22.65 1.09 16.95
C GLY A 45 -21.77 2.34 16.85
N PRO A 46 -21.89 3.27 17.81
CA PRO A 46 -21.07 4.47 17.83
C PRO A 46 -19.65 4.12 18.27
N VAL A 47 -18.83 3.64 17.35
CA VAL A 47 -17.40 3.69 17.57
C VAL A 47 -17.02 5.15 17.35
N SER A 48 -16.71 5.87 18.44
CA SER A 48 -16.03 7.15 18.29
C SER A 48 -14.69 6.86 17.63
N ALA A 49 -14.61 7.17 16.34
CA ALA A 49 -13.34 7.16 15.66
C ALA A 49 -12.34 7.93 16.52
N PRO A 50 -11.12 7.41 16.76
CA PRO A 50 -10.14 8.17 17.49
C PRO A 50 -10.01 9.50 16.78
N ALA A 51 -9.82 10.55 17.55
CA ALA A 51 -9.41 11.83 17.01
C ALA A 51 -8.00 11.68 16.41
N SER A 52 -7.90 10.99 15.27
CA SER A 52 -6.80 11.20 14.37
C SER A 52 -6.83 12.68 14.09
N LYS A 53 -5.69 13.37 14.15
CA LYS A 53 -5.61 14.75 13.65
C LYS A 53 -6.26 14.71 12.29
N LYS A 54 -7.50 15.23 12.18
CA LYS A 54 -8.18 15.35 10.90
C LYS A 54 -7.27 16.22 10.07
N SER A 55 -6.58 15.56 9.13
CA SER A 55 -5.92 16.31 8.09
C SER A 55 -7.04 17.05 7.36
N ASP A 56 -6.91 18.35 7.15
CA ASP A 56 -7.85 19.11 6.30
C ASP A 56 -7.80 18.64 4.83
N ARG A 57 -6.91 17.71 4.53
CA ARG A 57 -6.70 17.10 3.21
C ARG A 57 -7.27 15.68 3.17
N PRO A 58 -7.80 15.24 2.03
CA PRO A 58 -8.17 13.83 1.84
C PRO A 58 -6.97 12.93 2.11
N THR A 59 -7.20 11.80 2.78
CA THR A 59 -6.16 10.88 3.18
C THR A 59 -6.14 9.63 2.29
N VAL A 60 -4.95 9.07 2.09
CA VAL A 60 -4.73 7.78 1.43
C VAL A 60 -4.18 6.81 2.45
N THR A 61 -4.92 5.75 2.76
CA THR A 61 -4.42 4.65 3.58
C THR A 61 -3.40 3.84 2.80
N LEU A 62 -2.27 3.53 3.42
CA LEU A 62 -1.19 2.76 2.81
C LEU A 62 -1.31 1.31 3.26
N LEU A 63 -1.62 0.41 2.32
CA LEU A 63 -1.85 -1.00 2.60
C LEU A 63 -0.67 -1.84 2.16
N GLY A 64 -0.01 -2.44 3.13
CA GLY A 64 1.13 -3.31 2.95
C GLY A 64 2.47 -2.64 3.20
N GLU A 65 3.39 -3.42 3.73
CA GLU A 65 4.80 -3.07 3.90
C GLU A 65 5.57 -3.70 2.75
N MET A 66 6.31 -2.94 1.98
CA MET A 66 7.14 -3.48 0.92
C MET A 66 8.40 -2.63 0.71
N PHE A 67 9.56 -3.28 0.85
CA PHE A 67 10.81 -2.67 0.41
C PHE A 67 10.84 -2.62 -1.14
N PRO A 68 11.24 -1.50 -1.76
CA PRO A 68 11.77 -0.28 -1.15
C PRO A 68 10.72 0.83 -0.91
N ALA A 69 9.42 0.52 -0.99
CA ALA A 69 8.37 1.51 -0.77
C ALA A 69 8.25 1.88 0.71
N ASP A 70 8.55 3.13 1.02
CA ASP A 70 8.52 3.66 2.38
C ASP A 70 7.33 4.62 2.58
N PRO A 71 6.50 4.43 3.63
CA PRO A 71 5.36 5.27 3.91
C PRO A 71 5.66 6.77 4.00
N MET A 72 6.83 7.15 4.52
CA MET A 72 7.23 8.56 4.60
C MET A 72 7.47 9.16 3.21
N ASN A 73 8.15 8.42 2.34
CA ASN A 73 8.42 8.84 0.97
C ASN A 73 7.12 8.90 0.16
N ILE A 74 6.20 7.97 0.37
CA ILE A 74 4.88 7.99 -0.26
C ILE A 74 4.09 9.22 0.19
N GLY A 75 4.15 9.59 1.48
CA GLY A 75 3.56 10.83 1.98
C GLY A 75 4.09 12.07 1.28
N ALA A 76 5.40 12.13 1.01
CA ALA A 76 6.04 13.22 0.28
C ALA A 76 5.58 13.30 -1.20
N ILE A 77 5.21 12.16 -1.81
CA ILE A 77 4.62 12.12 -3.16
C ILE A 77 3.18 12.64 -3.16
N LEU A 78 2.40 12.35 -2.12
CA LEU A 78 1.01 12.75 -2.00
C LEU A 78 0.85 14.27 -1.72
N GLU A 79 1.80 14.86 -1.01
CA GLU A 79 1.72 16.26 -0.59
C GLU A 79 1.54 17.26 -1.76
N PRO A 80 2.30 17.22 -2.85
CA PRO A 80 2.12 18.10 -4.00
C PRO A 80 0.78 17.91 -4.72
N LEU A 81 0.12 16.79 -4.50
CA LEU A 81 -1.21 16.47 -5.04
C LEU A 81 -2.34 17.00 -4.15
N GLY A 82 -2.02 17.67 -3.03
CA GLY A 82 -3.00 18.16 -2.06
C GLY A 82 -3.59 17.09 -1.17
N LEU A 83 -2.95 15.91 -1.10
CA LEU A 83 -3.36 14.78 -0.30
C LEU A 83 -2.43 14.57 0.90
N ALA A 84 -2.86 13.74 1.85
CA ALA A 84 -2.05 13.33 2.99
C ALA A 84 -1.97 11.80 3.09
N ALA A 85 -0.84 11.28 3.56
CA ALA A 85 -0.75 9.89 3.98
C ALA A 85 -1.66 9.68 5.19
N GLY A 86 -2.52 8.67 5.10
CA GLY A 86 -3.37 8.19 6.17
C GLY A 86 -2.65 7.14 7.03
N GLN A 87 -3.42 6.17 7.49
CA GLN A 87 -2.87 5.07 8.26
C GLN A 87 -2.06 4.10 7.40
N VAL A 88 -1.13 3.40 8.04
CA VAL A 88 -0.37 2.32 7.42
C VAL A 88 -0.89 0.99 7.97
N ILE A 89 -1.21 0.06 7.10
CA ILE A 89 -1.61 -1.30 7.46
C ILE A 89 -0.49 -2.27 7.04
N PRO A 90 0.01 -3.10 7.93
CA PRO A 90 -0.41 -3.35 9.31
C PRO A 90 -0.18 -2.16 10.26
N CYS A 91 -1.17 -1.88 11.09
CA CYS A 91 -1.12 -0.80 12.07
C CYS A 91 -0.58 -1.27 13.43
N ARG A 92 -0.23 -0.33 14.30
CA ARG A 92 0.33 -0.60 15.63
C ARG A 92 -0.74 -0.69 16.71
N GLU A 93 -1.83 0.06 16.53
CA GLU A 93 -2.91 0.17 17.52
C GLU A 93 -4.25 -0.16 16.88
N TRP A 94 -5.12 -0.78 17.66
CA TRP A 94 -6.48 -1.14 17.24
C TRP A 94 -7.27 0.04 16.66
N ARG A 95 -7.12 1.22 17.28
CA ARG A 95 -7.83 2.43 16.87
C ARG A 95 -7.43 2.92 15.46
N GLU A 96 -6.24 2.59 15.01
CA GLU A 96 -5.75 2.95 13.67
C GLU A 96 -6.53 2.23 12.57
N LEU A 97 -7.11 1.06 12.86
CA LEU A 97 -7.97 0.35 11.91
C LEU A 97 -9.21 1.16 11.52
N TYR A 98 -9.84 1.81 12.50
CA TYR A 98 -11.01 2.68 12.22
C TYR A 98 -10.61 3.90 11.39
N ALA A 99 -9.48 4.51 11.73
CA ALA A 99 -8.95 5.63 10.96
C ALA A 99 -8.52 5.22 9.55
N ALA A 100 -8.03 3.98 9.36
CA ALA A 100 -7.71 3.43 8.05
C ALA A 100 -8.94 3.27 7.16
N LEU A 101 -10.09 2.92 7.75
CA LEU A 101 -11.38 2.82 7.05
C LEU A 101 -11.99 4.19 6.72
N ASP A 102 -11.61 5.25 7.45
CA ASP A 102 -12.03 6.64 7.20
C ASP A 102 -11.05 7.37 6.27
N CYS A 103 -10.77 6.79 5.11
CA CYS A 103 -9.89 7.35 4.09
C CYS A 103 -10.63 7.67 2.79
N GLY A 104 -10.02 8.51 1.95
CA GLY A 104 -10.52 8.82 0.60
C GLY A 104 -10.21 7.71 -0.41
N ALA A 105 -9.08 7.03 -0.26
CA ALA A 105 -8.65 5.89 -1.08
C ALA A 105 -7.62 5.05 -0.34
N VAL A 106 -7.32 3.87 -0.87
CA VAL A 106 -6.32 2.95 -0.35
C VAL A 106 -5.25 2.69 -1.40
N ALA A 107 -3.99 2.94 -1.05
CA ALA A 107 -2.86 2.53 -1.87
C ALA A 107 -2.47 1.09 -1.51
N ALA A 108 -2.79 0.14 -2.37
CA ALA A 108 -2.41 -1.26 -2.24
C ALA A 108 -0.98 -1.44 -2.74
N ILE A 109 -0.01 -1.19 -1.84
CA ILE A 109 1.41 -1.19 -2.16
C ILE A 109 1.94 -2.60 -2.34
N HIS A 110 1.47 -3.53 -1.49
CA HIS A 110 1.94 -4.90 -1.48
C HIS A 110 1.00 -5.83 -2.25
N PRO A 111 1.48 -6.55 -3.28
CA PRO A 111 0.62 -7.34 -4.15
C PRO A 111 -0.08 -8.53 -3.48
N PHE A 112 0.41 -9.00 -2.34
CA PHE A 112 -0.18 -10.10 -1.58
C PHE A 112 -1.38 -9.71 -0.70
N TYR A 113 -1.63 -8.42 -0.47
CA TYR A 113 -2.69 -7.96 0.44
C TYR A 113 -4.08 -8.00 -0.20
N THR A 114 -4.49 -9.17 -0.66
CA THR A 114 -5.74 -9.38 -1.42
C THR A 114 -6.98 -9.45 -0.53
N ALA A 115 -6.86 -10.05 0.67
CA ALA A 115 -7.96 -10.14 1.62
C ALA A 115 -8.26 -8.76 2.22
N ALA A 116 -7.24 -8.03 2.62
CA ALA A 116 -7.38 -6.67 3.13
C ALA A 116 -7.95 -5.71 2.07
N VAL A 117 -7.52 -5.82 0.81
CA VAL A 117 -8.08 -5.03 -0.30
C VAL A 117 -9.58 -5.25 -0.45
N ARG A 118 -10.06 -6.50 -0.37
CA ARG A 118 -11.50 -6.81 -0.45
C ARG A 118 -12.29 -6.10 0.64
N GLU A 119 -11.78 -6.06 1.87
CA GLU A 119 -12.47 -5.36 2.96
C GLU A 119 -12.61 -3.86 2.71
N PHE A 120 -11.61 -3.24 2.08
CA PHE A 120 -11.70 -1.84 1.67
C PHE A 120 -12.65 -1.63 0.48
N GLU A 121 -12.63 -2.53 -0.52
CA GLU A 121 -13.58 -2.50 -1.64
C GLU A 121 -15.02 -2.63 -1.14
N ASP A 122 -15.28 -3.57 -0.23
CA ASP A 122 -16.58 -3.77 0.40
C ASP A 122 -17.02 -2.54 1.22
N ALA A 123 -16.07 -1.80 1.78
CA ALA A 123 -16.32 -0.51 2.42
C ALA A 123 -16.44 0.66 1.42
N GLY A 124 -16.48 0.39 0.12
CA GLY A 124 -16.63 1.40 -0.93
C GLY A 124 -15.40 2.28 -1.14
N LYS A 125 -14.20 1.83 -0.74
CA LYS A 125 -12.98 2.61 -0.90
C LYS A 125 -12.31 2.32 -2.25
N PRO A 126 -11.97 3.36 -3.03
CA PRO A 126 -11.18 3.18 -4.25
C PRO A 126 -9.80 2.60 -3.94
N ILE A 127 -9.32 1.71 -4.81
CA ILE A 127 -8.01 1.07 -4.67
C ILE A 127 -7.06 1.65 -5.72
N ILE A 128 -5.92 2.13 -5.25
CA ILE A 128 -4.79 2.56 -6.06
C ILE A 128 -3.76 1.46 -5.99
N GLY A 129 -3.49 0.82 -7.09
CA GLY A 129 -2.57 -0.32 -7.15
C GLY A 129 -1.11 0.09 -7.31
N SER A 130 -0.24 -0.89 -7.11
CA SER A 130 1.22 -0.80 -7.25
C SER A 130 1.91 0.15 -6.27
N ALA A 131 3.22 0.05 -6.19
CA ALA A 131 4.03 0.92 -5.34
C ALA A 131 4.73 2.00 -6.19
N PRO A 132 4.83 3.26 -5.70
CA PRO A 132 5.52 4.33 -6.38
C PRO A 132 7.04 4.20 -6.23
N VAL A 133 7.64 3.25 -6.96
CA VAL A 133 9.08 2.95 -6.92
C VAL A 133 9.67 3.08 -8.32
N GLY A 134 10.86 3.69 -8.41
CA GLY A 134 11.47 4.07 -9.66
C GLY A 134 10.78 5.25 -10.33
N VAL A 135 11.27 5.65 -11.49
CA VAL A 135 10.71 6.79 -12.25
C VAL A 135 9.38 6.39 -12.88
N GLU A 136 9.37 5.27 -13.60
CA GLU A 136 8.18 4.78 -14.31
C GLU A 136 7.04 4.43 -13.36
N GLY A 137 7.34 3.65 -12.29
CA GLY A 137 6.35 3.28 -11.30
C GLY A 137 5.76 4.48 -10.56
N THR A 138 6.60 5.43 -10.16
CA THR A 138 6.14 6.66 -9.51
C THR A 138 5.31 7.53 -10.47
N ASN A 139 5.74 7.63 -11.73
CA ASN A 139 5.00 8.38 -12.76
C ASN A 139 3.57 7.84 -12.94
N SER A 140 3.44 6.52 -13.14
CA SER A 140 2.15 5.84 -13.33
C SER A 140 1.28 5.90 -12.06
N TRP A 141 1.91 5.77 -10.89
CA TRP A 141 1.21 5.84 -9.61
C TRP A 141 0.63 7.23 -9.34
N ILE A 142 1.37 8.31 -9.67
CA ILE A 142 0.87 9.69 -9.58
C ILE A 142 -0.36 9.88 -10.49
N ASP A 143 -0.37 9.31 -11.69
CA ASP A 143 -1.54 9.36 -12.58
C ASP A 143 -2.74 8.65 -11.96
N SER A 144 -2.54 7.44 -11.42
CA SER A 144 -3.60 6.66 -10.78
C SER A 144 -4.21 7.37 -9.57
N VAL A 145 -3.36 8.03 -8.75
CA VAL A 145 -3.82 8.87 -7.64
C VAL A 145 -4.62 10.06 -8.18
N GLY A 146 -4.10 10.72 -9.21
CA GLY A 146 -4.74 11.87 -9.84
C GLY A 146 -6.12 11.55 -10.39
N ASP A 147 -6.26 10.41 -11.06
CA ASP A 147 -7.54 9.94 -11.60
C ASP A 147 -8.52 9.58 -10.47
N THR A 148 -8.04 8.89 -9.43
CA THR A 148 -8.87 8.48 -8.28
C THR A 148 -9.48 9.68 -7.54
N PHE A 149 -8.71 10.75 -7.37
CA PHE A 149 -9.16 11.96 -6.65
C PHE A 149 -9.63 13.09 -7.58
N ASN A 150 -9.71 12.85 -8.90
CA ASN A 150 -10.07 13.85 -9.90
C ASN A 150 -9.20 15.13 -9.81
N ILE A 151 -7.89 14.95 -9.61
CA ILE A 151 -6.94 16.05 -9.49
C ILE A 151 -6.70 16.69 -10.86
N PRO A 152 -6.68 18.04 -10.94
CA PRO A 152 -6.42 18.72 -12.21
C PRO A 152 -5.09 18.28 -12.86
N LYS A 153 -5.09 18.03 -14.16
CA LYS A 153 -3.89 17.59 -14.91
C LYS A 153 -2.69 18.51 -14.74
N LYS A 154 -2.95 19.83 -14.55
CA LYS A 154 -1.90 20.79 -14.25
C LYS A 154 -1.18 20.45 -12.95
N THR A 155 -1.93 20.19 -11.86
CA THR A 155 -1.36 19.83 -10.55
C THR A 155 -0.58 18.51 -10.63
N ILE A 156 -1.12 17.52 -11.36
CA ILE A 156 -0.41 16.24 -11.61
C ILE A 156 0.92 16.51 -12.32
N GLY A 157 0.91 17.34 -13.37
CA GLY A 157 2.13 17.70 -14.12
C GLY A 157 3.16 18.41 -13.24
N GLU A 158 2.73 19.36 -12.41
CA GLU A 158 3.60 20.07 -11.47
C GLU A 158 4.20 19.12 -10.41
N ALA A 159 3.42 18.18 -9.88
CA ALA A 159 3.91 17.15 -8.95
C ALA A 159 4.97 16.25 -9.60
N LYS A 160 4.71 15.78 -10.82
CA LYS A 160 5.68 14.97 -11.59
C LYS A 160 6.98 15.73 -11.86
N GLN A 161 6.90 17.00 -12.28
CA GLN A 161 8.07 17.83 -12.52
C GLN A 161 8.92 18.04 -11.24
N LYS A 162 8.29 18.05 -10.08
CA LYS A 162 8.99 18.18 -8.81
C LYS A 162 9.63 16.86 -8.35
N ILE A 163 8.97 15.72 -8.56
CA ILE A 163 9.33 14.44 -7.95
C ILE A 163 10.25 13.61 -8.86
N LEU A 164 9.86 13.40 -10.12
CA LEU A 164 10.54 12.44 -11.00
C LEU A 164 12.00 12.77 -11.27
N PRO A 165 12.41 14.05 -11.44
CA PRO A 165 13.82 14.38 -11.64
C PRO A 165 14.72 14.01 -10.44
N GLN A 166 14.18 14.02 -9.23
CA GLN A 166 14.93 13.64 -8.01
C GLN A 166 15.18 12.13 -7.98
N ILE A 167 14.18 11.35 -8.38
CA ILE A 167 14.30 9.89 -8.48
C ILE A 167 15.31 9.54 -9.59
N GLN A 168 15.15 10.15 -10.76
CA GLN A 168 16.06 9.94 -11.89
C GLN A 168 17.52 10.23 -11.52
N LYS A 169 17.75 11.37 -10.88
CA LYS A 169 19.08 11.72 -10.38
C LYS A 169 19.65 10.66 -9.45
N SER A 170 18.85 10.16 -8.52
CA SER A 170 19.28 9.11 -7.58
C SER A 170 19.66 7.80 -8.29
N LEU A 171 18.98 7.46 -9.39
CA LEU A 171 19.30 6.30 -10.21
C LEU A 171 20.57 6.53 -11.03
N ASP A 172 20.72 7.72 -11.63
CA ASP A 172 21.90 8.09 -12.41
C ASP A 172 23.17 8.12 -11.56
N ASP A 173 23.08 8.60 -10.32
CA ASP A 173 24.19 8.63 -9.35
C ASP A 173 24.61 7.20 -8.91
N LYS A 174 23.74 6.21 -9.08
CA LYS A 174 23.97 4.81 -8.69
C LYS A 174 23.91 3.85 -9.87
N LYS A 175 24.40 4.27 -11.01
CA LYS A 175 24.36 3.51 -12.25
C LYS A 175 24.95 2.11 -12.10
N ILE A 176 24.19 1.11 -12.53
CA ILE A 176 24.55 -0.31 -12.46
C ILE A 176 24.73 -0.83 -13.88
N ASN A 177 25.93 -1.33 -14.20
CA ASN A 177 26.25 -1.90 -15.53
C ASN A 177 26.48 -3.42 -15.42
N ASN A 178 25.65 -4.10 -14.63
CA ASN A 178 25.80 -5.53 -14.35
C ASN A 178 24.59 -6.31 -14.87
N LYS A 179 24.81 -7.59 -15.14
CA LYS A 179 23.75 -8.56 -15.38
C LYS A 179 23.33 -9.14 -14.02
N ILE A 180 22.06 -8.97 -13.65
CA ILE A 180 21.52 -9.32 -12.32
C ILE A 180 20.30 -10.21 -12.50
N THR A 181 20.25 -11.30 -11.76
CA THR A 181 19.06 -12.14 -11.62
C THR A 181 18.35 -11.81 -10.31
N VAL A 182 17.05 -11.59 -10.36
CA VAL A 182 16.19 -11.36 -9.18
C VAL A 182 15.33 -12.58 -8.94
N SER A 183 15.27 -13.06 -7.70
CA SER A 183 14.38 -14.17 -7.33
C SER A 183 13.99 -14.09 -5.87
N GLY A 184 12.73 -14.36 -5.57
CA GLY A 184 12.17 -14.35 -4.22
C GLY A 184 10.69 -14.74 -4.21
N TYR A 185 10.05 -14.52 -3.06
CA TYR A 185 8.61 -14.79 -2.85
C TYR A 185 7.97 -13.83 -1.85
N GLU A 186 8.57 -12.65 -1.68
CA GLU A 186 8.05 -11.61 -0.80
C GLU A 186 7.19 -10.57 -1.53
N GLY A 187 7.14 -10.60 -2.87
CA GLY A 187 6.34 -9.71 -3.71
C GLY A 187 7.08 -8.45 -4.19
N SER A 188 8.26 -8.15 -3.66
CA SER A 188 9.06 -6.99 -4.07
C SER A 188 9.91 -7.23 -5.32
N GLU A 189 10.00 -8.47 -5.81
CA GLU A 189 10.92 -8.89 -6.87
C GLU A 189 10.72 -8.09 -8.16
N LEU A 190 9.46 -7.86 -8.56
CA LEU A 190 9.14 -7.12 -9.77
C LEU A 190 9.54 -5.64 -9.67
N ILE A 191 9.29 -5.03 -8.52
CA ILE A 191 9.65 -3.63 -8.26
C ILE A 191 11.17 -3.46 -8.19
N VAL A 192 11.87 -4.39 -7.55
CA VAL A 192 13.34 -4.41 -7.49
C VAL A 192 13.91 -4.57 -8.89
N ALA A 193 13.39 -5.51 -9.69
CA ALA A 193 13.84 -5.72 -11.07
C ALA A 193 13.66 -4.47 -11.92
N ARG A 194 12.50 -3.83 -11.86
CA ARG A 194 12.25 -2.55 -12.57
C ARG A 194 13.24 -1.47 -12.15
N THR A 195 13.45 -1.29 -10.84
CA THR A 195 14.39 -0.29 -10.33
C THR A 195 15.83 -0.56 -10.80
N LEU A 196 16.26 -1.83 -10.84
CA LEU A 196 17.56 -2.21 -11.35
C LEU A 196 17.69 -1.90 -12.86
N ILE A 197 16.65 -2.17 -13.65
CA ILE A 197 16.62 -1.84 -15.08
C ILE A 197 16.71 -0.32 -15.29
N GLU A 198 15.94 0.47 -14.54
CA GLU A 198 16.00 1.93 -14.59
C GLU A 198 17.38 2.47 -14.18
N ALA A 199 18.09 1.79 -13.27
CA ALA A 199 19.47 2.10 -12.90
C ALA A 199 20.52 1.62 -13.91
N GLY A 200 20.12 0.95 -15.00
CA GLY A 200 20.96 0.52 -16.09
C GLY A 200 21.42 -0.94 -16.05
N ALA A 201 20.93 -1.74 -15.12
CA ALA A 201 21.24 -3.17 -15.08
C ALA A 201 20.52 -3.94 -16.20
N GLU A 202 21.14 -5.02 -16.67
CA GLU A 202 20.47 -6.06 -17.46
C GLU A 202 19.85 -7.09 -16.51
N VAL A 203 18.53 -7.24 -16.54
CA VAL A 203 17.81 -8.22 -15.70
C VAL A 203 17.21 -9.31 -16.58
N PRO A 204 17.96 -10.41 -16.85
CA PRO A 204 17.51 -11.47 -17.78
C PRO A 204 16.47 -12.40 -17.20
N TYR A 205 16.29 -12.40 -15.89
CA TYR A 205 15.36 -13.29 -15.21
C TYR A 205 14.84 -12.69 -13.91
N VAL A 206 13.53 -12.82 -13.72
CA VAL A 206 12.84 -12.51 -12.46
C VAL A 206 12.00 -13.70 -12.06
N GLY A 207 12.34 -14.33 -10.93
CA GLY A 207 11.55 -15.38 -10.27
C GLY A 207 10.75 -14.77 -9.14
N THR A 208 9.42 -14.88 -9.21
CA THR A 208 8.52 -14.32 -8.19
C THR A 208 7.31 -15.22 -7.95
N ALA A 209 6.81 -15.22 -6.72
CA ALA A 209 5.51 -15.79 -6.35
C ALA A 209 4.40 -14.71 -6.33
N CYS A 210 4.69 -13.49 -6.80
CA CYS A 210 3.76 -12.38 -6.79
C CYS A 210 2.46 -12.74 -7.52
N PRO A 211 1.28 -12.63 -6.89
CA PRO A 211 0.03 -12.92 -7.53
C PRO A 211 -0.31 -11.84 -8.58
N LYS A 212 -0.94 -12.26 -9.67
CA LYS A 212 -1.55 -11.31 -10.59
C LYS A 212 -2.87 -10.83 -10.00
N THR A 213 -2.95 -9.54 -9.73
CA THR A 213 -4.16 -8.90 -9.21
C THR A 213 -4.64 -7.83 -10.19
N LYS A 214 -5.92 -7.46 -10.10
CA LYS A 214 -6.51 -6.41 -10.96
C LYS A 214 -5.96 -5.00 -10.70
N TRP A 215 -5.30 -4.79 -9.56
CA TRP A 215 -4.72 -3.51 -9.14
C TRP A 215 -3.19 -3.49 -9.25
N SER A 216 -2.54 -4.60 -9.53
CA SER A 216 -1.09 -4.67 -9.75
C SER A 216 -0.77 -4.40 -11.21
N THR A 217 0.14 -3.48 -11.47
CA THR A 217 0.58 -3.08 -12.81
C THR A 217 2.01 -3.50 -13.14
N GLU A 218 2.67 -4.25 -12.27
CA GLU A 218 4.02 -4.81 -12.48
C GLU A 218 4.03 -6.01 -13.42
#